data_de199e11a829f49bda8b7be0d4ec1229
#
_entry.id   de199e11a829f49bda8b7be0d4ec1229
#
_cell.length_a   1.000
_cell.length_b   1.000
_cell.length_c   1.000
_cell.angle_alpha   90.00
_cell.angle_beta   90.00
_cell.angle_gamma   90.00
#
_symmetry.space_group_name_H-M   'P 1'
#
loop_
_entity.id
_entity.type
_entity.pdbx_description
1 polymer ?
#
loop_
_entity_poly.entity_id
_entity_poly.type
_entity_poly.pdbx_seq_one_letter_code
_entity_poly.pdbx_strand_id
1 'polypeptide(L)'
;MTTLDAGLARKMEPRAATPAKRLATIRALAGAGIPTTVLAAPMIPHLNDHELERILAEASRAGASAANYILLRLPLELKELFSDWLDAHYPDRAARVLNQLRETRDGNLYVADFSARMAGTGVYAELLARRFRIACKHLGLEASGTSERVLVTHLFRPPPRAGDQLSFL
;
A
#
# COMPACT_ATOMS: atom_id res chain seq x y z
N MET A 1 0.93 -3.69 -2.11
CA MET A 1 0.74 -4.11 -3.53
C MET A 1 0.38 -2.88 -4.34
N THR A 2 1.22 -2.51 -5.29
CA THR A 2 1.06 -1.27 -6.08
C THR A 2 -0.02 -1.40 -7.15
N THR A 3 -0.06 -2.52 -7.85
CA THR A 3 -0.96 -2.76 -8.98
C THR A 3 -1.14 -4.26 -9.21
N LEU A 4 -2.16 -4.64 -9.94
CA LEU A 4 -2.37 -5.98 -10.49
C LEU A 4 -1.87 -6.07 -11.95
N ASP A 5 -1.63 -4.93 -12.59
CA ASP A 5 -1.07 -4.87 -13.95
C ASP A 5 0.42 -5.21 -13.92
N ALA A 6 0.79 -6.29 -14.61
CA ALA A 6 2.18 -6.75 -14.66
C ALA A 6 3.10 -5.78 -15.44
N GLY A 7 2.55 -5.03 -16.41
CA GLY A 7 3.27 -4.04 -17.17
C GLY A 7 3.65 -2.83 -16.32
N LEU A 8 2.66 -2.28 -15.60
CA LEU A 8 2.90 -1.18 -14.65
C LEU A 8 3.83 -1.62 -13.53
N ALA A 9 3.62 -2.81 -12.94
CA ALA A 9 4.50 -3.34 -11.90
C ALA A 9 5.96 -3.42 -12.35
N ARG A 10 6.22 -3.89 -13.57
CA ARG A 10 7.58 -3.99 -14.12
C ARG A 10 8.22 -2.62 -14.33
N LYS A 11 7.45 -1.62 -14.76
CA LYS A 11 7.94 -0.25 -14.96
C LYS A 11 8.25 0.47 -13.64
N MET A 12 7.43 0.27 -12.62
CA MET A 12 7.58 0.95 -11.33
C MET A 12 8.52 0.22 -10.37
N GLU A 13 8.44 -1.08 -10.32
CA GLU A 13 9.14 -1.92 -9.33
C GLU A 13 9.85 -3.10 -10.01
N PRO A 14 10.80 -2.87 -10.93
CA PRO A 14 11.38 -3.91 -11.78
C PRO A 14 12.08 -5.04 -11.01
N ARG A 15 12.54 -4.77 -9.78
CA ARG A 15 13.19 -5.76 -8.90
C ARG A 15 12.26 -6.42 -7.90
N ALA A 16 11.01 -5.98 -7.84
CA ALA A 16 10.05 -6.50 -6.86
C ALA A 16 9.34 -7.75 -7.39
N ALA A 17 8.78 -8.53 -6.47
CA ALA A 17 7.95 -9.67 -6.82
C ALA A 17 6.72 -9.23 -7.63
N THR A 18 6.37 -10.02 -8.65
CA THR A 18 5.19 -9.76 -9.48
C THR A 18 3.89 -9.77 -8.67
N PRO A 19 2.83 -9.10 -9.13
CA PRO A 19 1.53 -9.11 -8.44
C PRO A 19 1.03 -10.53 -8.13
N ALA A 20 1.14 -11.44 -9.09
CA ALA A 20 0.76 -12.85 -8.91
C ALA A 20 1.58 -13.53 -7.79
N LYS A 21 2.89 -13.28 -7.73
CA LYS A 21 3.75 -13.83 -6.68
C LYS A 21 3.39 -13.27 -5.29
N ARG A 22 3.08 -11.98 -5.21
CA ARG A 22 2.63 -11.34 -3.96
C ARG A 22 1.31 -11.94 -3.46
N LEU A 23 0.34 -12.19 -4.36
CA LEU A 23 -0.91 -12.88 -4.00
C LEU A 23 -0.67 -14.34 -3.58
N ALA A 24 0.23 -15.06 -4.25
CA ALA A 24 0.61 -16.41 -3.84
C ALA A 24 1.26 -16.43 -2.44
N THR A 25 2.06 -15.40 -2.11
CA THR A 25 2.64 -15.24 -0.76
C THR A 25 1.56 -15.01 0.30
N ILE A 26 0.58 -14.14 0.04
CA ILE A 26 -0.57 -13.94 0.94
C ILE A 26 -1.29 -15.27 1.18
N ARG A 27 -1.55 -16.04 0.12
CA ARG A 27 -2.23 -17.33 0.22
C ARG A 27 -1.45 -18.34 1.05
N ALA A 28 -0.14 -18.41 0.86
CA ALA A 28 0.73 -19.31 1.62
C ALA A 28 0.76 -18.95 3.12
N LEU A 29 0.87 -17.66 3.45
CA LEU A 29 0.87 -17.18 4.83
C LEU A 29 -0.49 -17.42 5.49
N ALA A 30 -1.58 -17.08 4.83
CA ALA A 30 -2.93 -17.32 5.34
C ALA A 30 -3.21 -18.82 5.54
N GLY A 31 -2.78 -19.68 4.61
CA GLY A 31 -2.88 -21.13 4.74
C GLY A 31 -2.08 -21.69 5.90
N ALA A 32 -1.02 -21.03 6.33
CA ALA A 32 -0.25 -21.34 7.53
C ALA A 32 -0.84 -20.72 8.83
N GLY A 33 -2.02 -20.11 8.76
CA GLY A 33 -2.66 -19.46 9.91
C GLY A 33 -2.03 -18.11 10.30
N ILE A 34 -1.19 -17.52 9.45
CA ILE A 34 -0.52 -16.25 9.74
C ILE A 34 -1.42 -15.09 9.28
N PRO A 35 -1.89 -14.21 10.18
CA PRO A 35 -2.69 -13.05 9.82
C PRO A 35 -1.91 -12.13 8.88
N THR A 36 -2.51 -11.80 7.74
CA THR A 36 -1.85 -11.03 6.68
C THR A 36 -2.64 -9.77 6.36
N THR A 37 -1.95 -8.63 6.33
CA THR A 37 -2.51 -7.34 5.92
C THR A 37 -2.02 -7.00 4.51
N VAL A 38 -2.93 -6.64 3.60
CA VAL A 38 -2.56 -6.06 2.31
C VAL A 38 -2.42 -4.55 2.43
N LEU A 39 -1.30 -4.02 1.98
CA LEU A 39 -1.09 -2.59 1.79
C LEU A 39 -1.20 -2.26 0.30
N ALA A 40 -2.30 -1.60 -0.10
CA ALA A 40 -2.49 -1.06 -1.45
C ALA A 40 -1.72 0.27 -1.57
N ALA A 41 -0.47 0.21 -2.00
CA ALA A 41 0.43 1.37 -2.00
C ALA A 41 1.59 1.21 -3.01
N PRO A 42 2.02 2.34 -3.58
CA PRO A 42 1.33 3.62 -3.56
C PRO A 42 0.09 3.64 -4.47
N MET A 43 -0.98 4.33 -4.04
CA MET A 43 -2.11 4.67 -4.91
C MET A 43 -1.78 5.96 -5.64
N ILE A 44 -1.80 5.91 -6.95
CA ILE A 44 -1.41 7.01 -7.85
C ILE A 44 -2.65 7.44 -8.62
N PRO A 45 -3.10 8.70 -8.44
CA PRO A 45 -4.25 9.23 -9.16
C PRO A 45 -4.15 9.01 -10.67
N HIS A 46 -5.24 8.60 -11.30
CA HIS A 46 -5.34 8.39 -12.76
C HIS A 46 -4.38 7.34 -13.36
N LEU A 47 -3.61 6.65 -12.54
CA LEU A 47 -2.69 5.61 -13.01
C LEU A 47 -3.09 4.21 -12.53
N ASN A 48 -3.19 4.00 -11.22
CA ASN A 48 -3.57 2.70 -10.62
C ASN A 48 -4.68 2.80 -9.56
N ASP A 49 -5.16 3.99 -9.24
CA ASP A 49 -6.22 4.21 -8.25
C ASP A 49 -7.56 3.53 -8.59
N HIS A 50 -7.80 3.27 -9.88
CA HIS A 50 -8.95 2.50 -10.36
C HIS A 50 -8.88 1.00 -10.01
N GLU A 51 -7.70 0.50 -9.64
CA GLU A 51 -7.49 -0.90 -9.24
C GLU A 51 -7.73 -1.14 -7.74
N LEU A 52 -7.97 -0.11 -6.94
CA LEU A 52 -8.02 -0.22 -5.47
C LEU A 52 -8.94 -1.36 -5.02
N GLU A 53 -10.19 -1.37 -5.43
CA GLU A 53 -11.16 -2.39 -5.03
C GLU A 53 -10.78 -3.78 -5.53
N ARG A 54 -10.19 -3.87 -6.72
CA ARG A 54 -9.70 -5.14 -7.28
C ARG A 54 -8.52 -5.68 -6.49
N ILE A 55 -7.56 -4.84 -6.12
CA ILE A 55 -6.42 -5.23 -5.28
C ILE A 55 -6.92 -5.80 -3.96
N LEU A 56 -7.88 -5.13 -3.32
CA LEU A 56 -8.46 -5.58 -2.06
C LEU A 56 -9.22 -6.90 -2.22
N ALA A 57 -10.01 -7.05 -3.27
CA ALA A 57 -10.75 -8.27 -3.56
C ALA A 57 -9.83 -9.47 -3.83
N GLU A 58 -8.77 -9.30 -4.62
CA GLU A 58 -7.79 -10.36 -4.88
C GLU A 58 -7.01 -10.74 -3.61
N ALA A 59 -6.65 -9.75 -2.78
CA ALA A 59 -5.98 -10.01 -1.52
C ALA A 59 -6.89 -10.74 -0.52
N SER A 60 -8.16 -10.35 -0.41
CA SER A 60 -9.16 -11.04 0.42
C SER A 60 -9.36 -12.49 -0.04
N ARG A 61 -9.51 -12.73 -1.36
CA ARG A 61 -9.59 -14.10 -1.91
C ARG A 61 -8.31 -14.93 -1.65
N ALA A 62 -7.17 -14.26 -1.56
CA ALA A 62 -5.92 -14.91 -1.19
C ALA A 62 -5.78 -15.18 0.32
N GLY A 63 -6.70 -14.68 1.16
CA GLY A 63 -6.74 -14.91 2.60
C GLY A 63 -6.22 -13.75 3.45
N ALA A 64 -6.04 -12.56 2.89
CA ALA A 64 -5.76 -11.37 3.70
C ALA A 64 -6.93 -11.08 4.65
N SER A 65 -6.64 -10.78 5.91
CA SER A 65 -7.63 -10.45 6.95
C SER A 65 -7.79 -8.94 7.17
N ALA A 66 -6.83 -8.15 6.73
CA ALA A 66 -6.84 -6.71 6.90
C ALA A 66 -6.25 -5.99 5.69
N ALA A 67 -6.56 -4.71 5.58
CA ALA A 67 -6.07 -3.86 4.50
C ALA A 67 -5.72 -2.46 4.97
N ASN A 68 -4.83 -1.82 4.21
CA ASN A 68 -4.59 -0.39 4.26
C ASN A 68 -4.23 0.12 2.86
N TYR A 69 -4.22 1.44 2.69
CA TYR A 69 -3.73 2.08 1.47
C TYR A 69 -2.89 3.31 1.81
N ILE A 70 -2.02 3.71 0.90
CA ILE A 70 -1.24 4.96 1.00
C ILE A 70 -1.29 5.65 -0.35
N LEU A 71 -1.70 6.93 -0.35
CA LEU A 71 -1.59 7.80 -1.51
C LEU A 71 -0.11 8.10 -1.81
N LEU A 72 0.28 8.16 -3.06
CA LEU A 72 1.67 8.40 -3.48
C LEU A 72 2.29 9.58 -2.73
N ARG A 73 3.50 9.37 -2.23
CA ARG A 73 4.31 10.38 -1.53
C ARG A 73 5.60 10.60 -2.29
N LEU A 74 5.94 11.88 -2.47
CA LEU A 74 7.13 12.30 -3.23
C LEU A 74 8.04 13.20 -2.37
N PRO A 75 8.67 12.65 -1.31
CA PRO A 75 9.63 13.41 -0.54
C PRO A 75 10.92 13.66 -1.33
N LEU A 76 11.57 14.79 -1.06
CA LEU A 76 12.88 15.17 -1.57
C LEU A 76 12.99 15.01 -3.10
N GLU A 77 14.00 14.31 -3.58
CA GLU A 77 14.33 14.04 -4.99
C GLU A 77 13.29 13.19 -5.72
N LEU A 78 12.41 12.50 -5.01
CA LEU A 78 11.37 11.69 -5.65
C LEU A 78 10.38 12.51 -6.48
N LYS A 79 10.27 13.82 -6.25
CA LYS A 79 9.41 14.69 -7.05
C LYS A 79 9.87 14.73 -8.51
N GLU A 80 11.16 14.98 -8.70
CA GLU A 80 11.77 15.07 -10.03
C GLU A 80 11.83 13.70 -10.69
N LEU A 81 12.33 12.70 -9.99
CA LEU A 81 12.42 11.33 -10.50
C LEU A 81 11.07 10.78 -10.95
N PHE A 82 10.00 11.06 -10.21
CA PHE A 82 8.67 10.58 -10.57
C PHE A 82 8.07 11.37 -11.75
N SER A 83 8.34 12.68 -11.85
CA SER A 83 7.98 13.48 -13.02
C SER A 83 8.63 12.94 -14.28
N ASP A 84 9.94 12.74 -14.26
CA ASP A 84 10.71 12.20 -15.39
C ASP A 84 10.22 10.79 -15.77
N TRP A 85 9.91 9.98 -14.78
CA TRP A 85 9.35 8.63 -14.98
C TRP A 85 7.96 8.69 -15.64
N LEU A 86 7.10 9.63 -15.23
CA LEU A 86 5.78 9.83 -15.86
C LEU A 86 5.93 10.28 -17.32
N ASP A 87 6.80 11.23 -17.60
CA ASP A 87 7.03 11.74 -18.95
C ASP A 87 7.59 10.64 -19.86
N ALA A 88 8.45 9.79 -19.35
CA ALA A 88 9.01 8.66 -20.10
C ALA A 88 7.99 7.53 -20.38
N HIS A 89 7.07 7.26 -19.45
CA HIS A 89 6.21 6.09 -19.53
C HIS A 89 4.72 6.37 -19.76
N TYR A 90 4.24 7.56 -19.37
CA TYR A 90 2.83 7.96 -19.42
C TYR A 90 2.66 9.47 -19.72
N PRO A 91 3.28 10.01 -20.80
CA PRO A 91 3.29 11.44 -21.08
C PRO A 91 1.88 12.04 -21.16
N ASP A 92 0.92 11.32 -21.74
CA ASP A 92 -0.48 11.77 -21.88
C ASP A 92 -1.20 11.90 -20.52
N ARG A 93 -0.68 11.32 -19.46
CA ARG A 93 -1.27 11.33 -18.10
C ARG A 93 -0.45 12.16 -17.11
N ALA A 94 0.81 12.47 -17.40
CA ALA A 94 1.74 13.08 -16.48
C ALA A 94 1.20 14.34 -15.81
N ALA A 95 0.75 15.31 -16.59
CA ALA A 95 0.18 16.56 -16.09
C ALA A 95 -1.03 16.32 -15.17
N ARG A 96 -1.94 15.41 -15.56
CA ARG A 96 -3.15 15.08 -14.80
C ARG A 96 -2.83 14.42 -13.47
N VAL A 97 -1.89 13.48 -13.45
CA VAL A 97 -1.42 12.81 -12.22
C VAL A 97 -0.81 13.82 -11.26
N LEU A 98 0.12 14.65 -11.75
CA LEU A 98 0.82 15.63 -10.91
C LEU A 98 -0.14 16.70 -10.36
N ASN A 99 -1.09 17.18 -11.17
CA ASN A 99 -2.09 18.14 -10.73
C ASN A 99 -2.99 17.55 -9.63
N GLN A 100 -3.48 16.33 -9.81
CA GLN A 100 -4.29 15.67 -8.79
C GLN A 100 -3.52 15.43 -7.50
N LEU A 101 -2.21 15.09 -7.59
CA LEU A 101 -1.38 14.98 -6.39
C LEU A 101 -1.23 16.31 -5.66
N ARG A 102 -1.04 17.43 -6.41
CA ARG A 102 -0.99 18.78 -5.80
C ARG A 102 -2.29 19.13 -5.08
N GLU A 103 -3.44 18.84 -5.68
CA GLU A 103 -4.76 19.07 -5.05
C GLU A 103 -4.91 18.32 -3.73
N THR A 104 -4.30 17.15 -3.60
CA THR A 104 -4.32 16.37 -2.35
C THR A 104 -3.26 16.78 -1.33
N ARG A 105 -2.51 17.85 -1.61
CA ARG A 105 -1.36 18.31 -0.82
C ARG A 105 -1.28 19.85 -0.73
N ASP A 106 -2.43 20.51 -0.75
CA ASP A 106 -2.52 21.98 -0.67
C ASP A 106 -1.64 22.72 -1.70
N GLY A 107 -1.67 22.25 -2.94
CA GLY A 107 -0.90 22.80 -4.06
C GLY A 107 0.53 22.26 -4.19
N ASN A 108 1.00 21.44 -3.29
CA ASN A 108 2.36 20.87 -3.28
C ASN A 108 2.36 19.41 -3.76
N LEU A 109 3.51 18.90 -4.18
CA LEU A 109 3.68 17.47 -4.47
C LEU A 109 3.97 16.62 -3.23
N TYR A 110 4.34 17.27 -2.11
CA TYR A 110 4.63 16.62 -0.84
C TYR A 110 4.35 17.52 0.34
N VAL A 111 3.78 16.95 1.39
CA VAL A 111 3.57 17.58 2.71
C VAL A 111 4.13 16.63 3.76
N ALA A 112 4.92 17.19 4.69
CA ALA A 112 5.59 16.40 5.75
C ALA A 112 4.66 16.06 6.92
N ASP A 113 3.52 16.77 7.06
CA ASP A 113 2.57 16.57 8.13
C ASP A 113 2.15 15.10 8.29
N PHE A 114 2.21 14.60 9.51
CA PHE A 114 2.00 13.19 9.79
C PHE A 114 0.58 12.73 9.44
N SER A 115 -0.41 13.57 9.66
CA SER A 115 -1.83 13.27 9.42
C SER A 115 -2.16 13.22 7.93
N ALA A 116 -1.67 14.21 7.16
CA ALA A 116 -1.99 14.39 5.74
C ALA A 116 -1.08 13.56 4.80
N ARG A 117 0.16 13.28 5.20
CA ARG A 117 1.18 12.68 4.31
C ARG A 117 0.81 11.32 3.73
N MET A 118 -0.01 10.53 4.43
CA MET A 118 -0.38 9.16 4.00
C MET A 118 -1.63 9.14 3.14
N ALA A 119 -2.69 9.80 3.58
CA ALA A 119 -3.99 9.77 2.93
C ALA A 119 -4.23 10.95 1.99
N GLY A 120 -3.55 12.09 2.21
CA GLY A 120 -3.84 13.36 1.53
C GLY A 120 -5.05 14.08 2.13
N THR A 121 -5.40 15.22 1.54
CA THR A 121 -6.52 16.08 1.89
C THR A 121 -7.39 16.37 0.67
N GLY A 122 -8.57 16.96 0.87
CA GLY A 122 -9.47 17.38 -0.20
C GLY A 122 -10.34 16.28 -0.79
N VAL A 123 -11.20 16.69 -1.72
CA VAL A 123 -12.30 15.87 -2.26
C VAL A 123 -11.84 14.54 -2.85
N TYR A 124 -10.73 14.54 -3.59
CA TYR A 124 -10.20 13.31 -4.19
C TYR A 124 -9.70 12.32 -3.12
N ALA A 125 -8.98 12.80 -2.12
CA ALA A 125 -8.49 11.97 -1.04
C ALA A 125 -9.64 11.37 -0.21
N GLU A 126 -10.68 12.18 0.06
CA GLU A 126 -11.90 11.74 0.74
C GLU A 126 -12.67 10.69 -0.07
N LEU A 127 -12.78 10.87 -1.39
CA LEU A 127 -13.38 9.88 -2.29
C LEU A 127 -12.62 8.56 -2.23
N LEU A 128 -11.29 8.59 -2.32
CA LEU A 128 -10.45 7.39 -2.26
C LEU A 128 -10.60 6.69 -0.91
N ALA A 129 -10.59 7.45 0.19
CA ALA A 129 -10.82 6.93 1.54
C ALA A 129 -12.21 6.28 1.69
N ARG A 130 -13.24 6.89 1.10
CA ARG A 130 -14.61 6.33 1.10
C ARG A 130 -14.69 5.03 0.31
N ARG A 131 -14.10 4.99 -0.89
CA ARG A 131 -14.01 3.79 -1.74
C ARG A 131 -13.33 2.65 -0.97
N PHE A 132 -12.18 2.93 -0.35
CA PHE A 132 -11.44 1.98 0.46
C PHE A 132 -12.29 1.40 1.60
N ARG A 133 -12.94 2.25 2.40
CA ARG A 133 -13.78 1.81 3.53
C ARG A 133 -14.97 0.94 3.08
N ILE A 134 -15.63 1.32 1.99
CA ILE A 134 -16.75 0.55 1.41
C ILE A 134 -16.25 -0.82 0.95
N ALA A 135 -15.13 -0.87 0.24
CA ALA A 135 -14.54 -2.12 -0.24
C ALA A 135 -14.14 -3.04 0.93
N CYS A 136 -13.46 -2.51 1.95
CA CYS A 136 -13.11 -3.29 3.14
C CYS A 136 -14.35 -3.87 3.82
N LYS A 137 -15.41 -3.06 4.00
CA LYS A 137 -16.66 -3.53 4.60
C LYS A 137 -17.31 -4.66 3.80
N HIS A 138 -17.39 -4.54 2.49
CA HIS A 138 -17.98 -5.57 1.61
C HIS A 138 -17.15 -6.86 1.59
N LEU A 139 -15.83 -6.76 1.73
CA LEU A 139 -14.91 -7.90 1.67
C LEU A 139 -14.60 -8.52 3.03
N GLY A 140 -15.13 -7.97 4.11
CA GLY A 140 -14.84 -8.44 5.48
C GLY A 140 -13.39 -8.19 5.89
N LEU A 141 -12.71 -7.20 5.27
CA LEU A 141 -11.34 -6.82 5.62
C LEU A 141 -11.35 -5.80 6.76
N GLU A 142 -10.51 -6.02 7.77
CA GLU A 142 -10.22 -4.98 8.76
C GLU A 142 -9.47 -3.82 8.10
N ALA A 143 -10.04 -2.61 8.17
CA ALA A 143 -9.32 -1.40 7.75
C ALA A 143 -8.29 -1.03 8.84
N SER A 144 -7.00 -1.03 8.51
CA SER A 144 -5.96 -0.62 9.47
C SER A 144 -6.18 0.81 9.95
N GLY A 145 -6.08 1.01 11.27
CA GLY A 145 -6.35 2.30 11.92
C GLY A 145 -7.74 2.42 12.56
N THR A 146 -8.63 1.43 12.37
CA THR A 146 -9.96 1.41 12.99
C THR A 146 -10.06 0.48 14.20
N SER A 147 -9.10 -0.42 14.39
CA SER A 147 -9.02 -1.26 15.59
C SER A 147 -7.70 -1.03 16.32
N GLU A 148 -7.75 -0.98 17.64
CA GLU A 148 -6.58 -1.12 18.51
C GLU A 148 -6.10 -2.59 18.43
N ARG A 149 -5.38 -2.92 17.35
CA ARG A 149 -4.69 -4.21 17.32
C ARG A 149 -3.59 -4.21 18.38
N VAL A 150 -3.87 -4.79 19.50
CA VAL A 150 -2.84 -5.10 20.49
C VAL A 150 -1.94 -6.17 19.89
N LEU A 151 -0.67 -5.82 19.65
CA LEU A 151 0.31 -6.78 19.18
C LEU A 151 0.51 -7.86 20.25
N VAL A 152 0.40 -9.11 19.84
CA VAL A 152 0.66 -10.27 20.72
C VAL A 152 2.17 -10.37 20.93
N THR A 153 2.66 -9.82 22.03
CA THR A 153 4.09 -9.76 22.33
C THR A 153 4.55 -10.89 23.27
N HIS A 154 3.64 -11.52 24.01
CA HIS A 154 3.98 -12.57 24.98
C HIS A 154 4.50 -13.87 24.34
N LEU A 155 4.27 -14.07 23.04
CA LEU A 155 4.83 -15.21 22.30
C LEU A 155 6.20 -14.91 21.69
N PHE A 156 6.65 -13.64 21.74
CA PHE A 156 7.95 -13.26 21.21
C PHE A 156 9.07 -13.83 22.09
N ARG A 157 9.95 -14.61 21.48
CA ARG A 157 11.21 -15.05 22.07
C ARG A 157 12.36 -14.37 21.32
N PRO A 158 13.19 -13.57 21.99
CA PRO A 158 14.34 -12.98 21.31
C PRO A 158 15.23 -14.11 20.78
N PRO A 159 15.79 -13.95 19.57
CA PRO A 159 16.77 -14.92 19.08
C PRO A 159 17.99 -14.96 20.01
N PRO A 160 18.56 -16.17 20.28
CA PRO A 160 19.73 -16.29 21.13
C PRO A 160 20.90 -15.46 20.58
N ARG A 161 21.61 -14.78 21.46
CA ARG A 161 22.81 -14.02 21.14
C ARG A 161 24.05 -14.88 21.41
N ALA A 162 25.17 -14.53 20.76
CA ALA A 162 26.45 -15.17 21.06
C ALA A 162 26.79 -14.96 22.55
N GLY A 163 26.94 -16.05 23.31
CA GLY A 163 27.17 -16.05 24.74
C GLY A 163 25.91 -16.27 25.62
N ASP A 164 24.73 -16.33 25.04
CA ASP A 164 23.53 -16.69 25.80
C ASP A 164 23.61 -18.19 26.21
N GLN A 165 23.27 -18.47 27.45
CA GLN A 165 23.12 -19.85 27.91
C GLN A 165 21.81 -20.41 27.35
N LEU A 166 21.90 -21.42 26.50
CA LEU A 166 20.73 -22.15 26.03
C LEU A 166 20.12 -22.96 27.17
N SER A 167 18.82 -22.83 27.38
CA SER A 167 18.11 -23.65 28.38
C SER A 167 18.12 -25.12 27.96
N PHE A 168 18.58 -25.98 28.84
CA PHE A 168 18.53 -27.45 28.69
C PHE A 168 17.18 -27.98 29.16
N LEU A 169 16.06 -27.60 28.49
CA LEU A 169 14.74 -28.21 28.72
C LEU A 169 14.14 -28.61 27.39
#